data_091db9bc976b1615d01f46c4a084c6b3
#
_entry.id   091db9bc976b1615d01f46c4a084c6b3
#
_cell.length_a   1.000
_cell.length_b   1.000
_cell.length_c   1.000
_cell.angle_alpha   90.00
_cell.angle_beta   90.00
_cell.angle_gamma   90.00
#
_symmetry.space_group_name_H-M   'P 1'
#
loop_
_entity.id
_entity.type
_entity.pdbx_description
1 polymer ?
#
loop_
_entity_poly.entity_id
_entity_poly.type
_entity_poly.pdbx_seq_one_letter_code
_entity_poly.pdbx_strand_id
1 'polypeptide(L)'
;MKKLIFFVGDIETQGYFSLQIAEAMQEIGHEVFIYDLSKPWGSTEKFFPFFERGNTALINFNFHGMSGEEYFLDENGTMMWDALSIPSYNIVVDHPMYYHHFLEKVPRNYHHISIDRKHEAYMRRFFPEIINGPFLPLAGTKLYPDRSNVPVEFRKYDVTMVGNYCVLATFEKYITRIDDEYTAFYYGMIDDLLANPW
;
A
#
# COMPACT_ATOMS: atom_id res chain seq x y z
N MET A 1 -0.68 -24.53 -6.71
CA MET A 1 0.13 -23.97 -5.61
C MET A 1 1.04 -22.90 -6.20
N LYS A 2 1.17 -21.73 -5.57
CA LYS A 2 2.07 -20.63 -5.99
C LYS A 2 2.97 -20.27 -4.83
N LYS A 3 4.12 -19.69 -5.12
CA LYS A 3 5.05 -19.11 -4.14
C LYS A 3 4.82 -17.62 -4.07
N LEU A 4 4.43 -17.10 -2.92
CA LEU A 4 4.05 -15.72 -2.73
C LEU A 4 5.03 -15.01 -1.80
N ILE A 5 5.41 -13.79 -2.18
CA ILE A 5 6.31 -12.94 -1.40
C ILE A 5 5.47 -11.81 -0.78
N PHE A 6 5.66 -11.57 0.50
CA PHE A 6 5.10 -10.44 1.24
C PHE A 6 6.19 -9.69 1.96
N PHE A 7 6.00 -8.40 2.22
CA PHE A 7 6.94 -7.55 2.93
C PHE A 7 6.50 -7.21 4.35
N VAL A 8 7.50 -7.14 5.24
CA VAL A 8 7.41 -6.60 6.60
C VAL A 8 8.65 -5.76 6.90
N GLY A 9 8.69 -5.11 8.06
CA GLY A 9 9.91 -4.47 8.58
C GLY A 9 10.12 -3.02 8.18
N ASP A 10 9.12 -2.38 7.58
CA ASP A 10 9.09 -0.95 7.31
C ASP A 10 7.89 -0.31 8.05
N ILE A 11 6.71 -0.21 7.43
CA ILE A 11 5.50 0.36 8.06
C ILE A 11 4.73 -0.75 8.79
N GLU A 12 4.59 -0.63 10.11
CA GLU A 12 3.98 -1.66 10.97
C GLU A 12 2.57 -2.08 10.53
N THR A 13 1.71 -1.12 10.17
CA THR A 13 0.33 -1.41 9.73
C THR A 13 0.30 -2.21 8.44
N GLN A 14 1.15 -1.89 7.49
CA GLN A 14 1.25 -2.60 6.21
C GLN A 14 1.87 -3.98 6.38
N GLY A 15 2.87 -4.09 7.26
CA GLY A 15 3.44 -5.38 7.67
C GLY A 15 2.39 -6.28 8.33
N TYR A 16 1.55 -5.72 9.20
CA TYR A 16 0.44 -6.45 9.81
C TYR A 16 -0.55 -7.00 8.76
N PHE A 17 -0.99 -6.17 7.81
CA PHE A 17 -1.87 -6.61 6.73
C PHE A 17 -1.21 -7.64 5.81
N SER A 18 0.08 -7.47 5.53
CA SER A 18 0.87 -8.45 4.78
C SER A 18 0.82 -9.82 5.45
N LEU A 19 1.04 -9.89 6.77
CA LEU A 19 1.00 -11.15 7.53
C LEU A 19 -0.41 -11.78 7.55
N GLN A 20 -1.46 -10.98 7.67
CA GLN A 20 -2.84 -11.49 7.65
C GLN A 20 -3.21 -12.12 6.30
N ILE A 21 -2.81 -11.47 5.18
CA ILE A 21 -3.04 -12.04 3.85
C ILE A 21 -2.14 -13.26 3.64
N ALA A 22 -0.89 -13.21 4.08
CA ALA A 22 0.06 -14.32 3.98
C ALA A 22 -0.47 -15.58 4.68
N GLU A 23 -1.01 -15.45 5.89
CA GLU A 23 -1.63 -16.55 6.63
C GLU A 23 -2.82 -17.14 5.85
N ALA A 24 -3.73 -16.31 5.36
CA ALA A 24 -4.86 -16.76 4.55
C ALA A 24 -4.40 -17.46 3.26
N MET A 25 -3.33 -17.00 2.62
CA MET A 25 -2.77 -17.64 1.43
C MET A 25 -2.16 -19.00 1.75
N GLN A 26 -1.52 -19.15 2.91
CA GLN A 26 -1.02 -20.45 3.36
C GLN A 26 -2.16 -21.44 3.65
N GLU A 27 -3.25 -20.98 4.28
CA GLU A 27 -4.43 -21.82 4.56
C GLU A 27 -5.06 -22.40 3.29
N ILE A 28 -5.03 -21.66 2.18
CA ILE A 28 -5.52 -22.13 0.87
C ILE A 28 -4.46 -22.86 0.02
N GLY A 29 -3.28 -23.15 0.63
CA GLY A 29 -2.28 -24.06 0.06
C GLY A 29 -1.19 -23.39 -0.78
N HIS A 30 -0.95 -22.08 -0.61
CA HIS A 30 0.21 -21.39 -1.20
C HIS A 30 1.44 -21.49 -0.29
N GLU A 31 2.63 -21.50 -0.89
CA GLU A 31 3.88 -21.29 -0.15
C GLU A 31 4.13 -19.79 0.01
N VAL A 32 4.49 -19.35 1.21
CA VAL A 32 4.68 -17.93 1.51
C VAL A 32 6.10 -17.67 2.00
N PHE A 33 6.71 -16.62 1.46
CA PHE A 33 7.96 -16.06 1.93
C PHE A 33 7.72 -14.65 2.48
N ILE A 34 8.12 -14.42 3.72
CA ILE A 34 8.08 -13.10 4.36
C ILE A 34 9.46 -12.46 4.20
N TYR A 35 9.52 -11.40 3.40
CA TYR A 35 10.72 -10.61 3.21
C TYR A 35 10.74 -9.46 4.23
N ASP A 36 11.74 -9.46 5.12
CA ASP A 36 11.93 -8.43 6.14
C ASP A 36 12.81 -7.30 5.59
N LEU A 37 12.21 -6.15 5.30
CA LEU A 37 12.88 -4.96 4.77
C LEU A 37 13.85 -4.33 5.77
N SER A 38 13.69 -4.59 7.07
CA SER A 38 14.66 -4.16 8.10
C SER A 38 15.95 -4.97 8.07
N LYS A 39 15.95 -6.12 7.37
CA LYS A 39 17.10 -7.05 7.24
C LYS A 39 17.24 -7.53 5.79
N PRO A 40 17.45 -6.61 4.83
CA PRO A 40 17.31 -6.91 3.40
C PRO A 40 18.29 -7.99 2.94
N TRP A 41 19.55 -7.96 3.37
CA TRP A 41 20.58 -8.93 2.96
C TRP A 41 20.25 -10.35 3.41
N GLY A 42 19.86 -10.51 4.70
CA GLY A 42 19.49 -11.81 5.24
C GLY A 42 18.18 -12.35 4.65
N SER A 43 17.27 -11.47 4.25
CA SER A 43 16.04 -11.84 3.53
C SER A 43 16.37 -12.27 2.10
N THR A 44 17.26 -11.56 1.41
CA THR A 44 17.68 -11.89 0.04
C THR A 44 18.36 -13.26 -0.02
N GLU A 45 19.26 -13.59 0.91
CA GLU A 45 19.90 -14.91 0.97
C GLU A 45 18.89 -16.05 1.08
N LYS A 46 17.84 -15.86 1.87
CA LYS A 46 16.78 -16.87 2.07
C LYS A 46 15.77 -16.88 0.92
N PHE A 47 15.60 -15.76 0.24
CA PHE A 47 14.68 -15.64 -0.87
C PHE A 47 15.10 -16.47 -2.08
N PHE A 48 16.38 -16.47 -2.46
CA PHE A 48 16.84 -17.17 -3.65
C PHE A 48 16.56 -18.68 -3.64
N PRO A 49 16.78 -19.42 -2.55
CA PRO A 49 16.36 -20.82 -2.45
C PRO A 49 14.86 -21.06 -2.51
N PHE A 50 14.06 -20.06 -2.08
CA PHE A 50 12.60 -20.11 -2.18
C PHE A 50 12.10 -19.84 -3.58
N PHE A 51 12.77 -18.96 -4.33
CA PHE A 51 12.34 -18.48 -5.64
C PHE A 51 12.21 -19.61 -6.67
N GLU A 52 11.14 -19.55 -7.47
CA GLU A 52 10.90 -20.44 -8.60
C GLU A 52 10.35 -19.64 -9.78
N ARG A 53 11.09 -19.58 -10.88
CA ARG A 53 10.71 -18.80 -12.05
C ARG A 53 9.37 -19.26 -12.62
N GLY A 54 8.46 -18.32 -12.86
CA GLY A 54 7.11 -18.57 -13.38
C GLY A 54 6.11 -19.08 -12.35
N ASN A 55 6.57 -19.43 -11.15
CA ASN A 55 5.71 -19.88 -10.05
C ASN A 55 5.69 -18.93 -8.86
N THR A 56 6.57 -17.92 -8.83
CA THR A 56 6.66 -16.92 -7.76
C THR A 56 5.95 -15.62 -8.16
N ALA A 57 5.23 -15.01 -7.23
CA ALA A 57 4.60 -13.69 -7.35
C ALA A 57 4.84 -12.84 -6.11
N LEU A 58 4.89 -11.52 -6.28
CA LEU A 58 5.02 -10.54 -5.22
C LEU A 58 3.64 -9.91 -4.91
N ILE A 59 3.27 -9.85 -3.65
CA ILE A 59 2.10 -9.10 -3.17
C ILE A 59 2.59 -8.11 -2.11
N ASN A 60 2.32 -6.85 -2.33
CA ASN A 60 2.78 -5.78 -1.44
C ASN A 60 1.74 -4.67 -1.27
N PHE A 61 2.05 -3.73 -0.39
CA PHE A 61 1.28 -2.53 -0.16
C PHE A 61 2.10 -1.29 -0.48
N ASN A 62 1.47 -0.26 -1.08
CA ASN A 62 2.01 1.09 -1.23
C ASN A 62 3.46 1.14 -1.72
N PHE A 63 3.82 0.32 -2.71
CA PHE A 63 5.16 0.27 -3.33
C PHE A 63 6.30 -0.23 -2.44
N HIS A 64 6.03 -0.87 -1.28
CA HIS A 64 7.09 -1.50 -0.49
C HIS A 64 7.88 -2.49 -1.35
N GLY A 65 9.19 -2.37 -1.32
CA GLY A 65 10.08 -3.18 -2.15
C GLY A 65 10.07 -2.84 -3.64
N MET A 66 9.43 -1.72 -4.03
CA MET A 66 9.40 -1.21 -5.42
C MET A 66 9.60 0.32 -5.50
N SER A 67 9.99 0.97 -4.41
CA SER A 67 10.18 2.42 -4.33
C SER A 67 11.61 2.88 -4.68
N GLY A 68 12.43 1.97 -5.20
CA GLY A 68 13.79 2.29 -5.61
C GLY A 68 14.83 1.97 -4.53
N GLU A 69 14.51 1.07 -3.63
CA GLU A 69 15.44 0.58 -2.61
C GLU A 69 16.68 -0.04 -3.29
N GLU A 70 17.87 0.48 -2.95
CA GLU A 70 19.16 0.14 -3.61
C GLU A 70 19.44 -1.37 -3.63
N TYR A 71 19.03 -2.09 -2.59
CA TYR A 71 19.25 -3.53 -2.49
C TYR A 71 18.35 -4.38 -3.40
N PHE A 72 17.37 -3.75 -4.08
CA PHE A 72 16.56 -4.38 -5.12
C PHE A 72 16.95 -3.93 -6.53
N LEU A 73 17.96 -3.08 -6.67
CA LEU A 73 18.45 -2.61 -7.95
C LEU A 73 19.79 -3.25 -8.30
N ASP A 74 19.97 -3.60 -9.56
CA ASP A 74 21.29 -3.95 -10.08
C ASP A 74 22.10 -2.67 -10.40
N GLU A 75 23.34 -2.84 -10.83
CA GLU A 75 24.25 -1.74 -11.21
C GLU A 75 23.73 -0.86 -12.37
N ASN A 76 22.76 -1.35 -13.13
CA ASN A 76 22.09 -0.62 -14.23
C ASN A 76 20.76 0.00 -13.79
N GLY A 77 20.37 -0.14 -12.52
CA GLY A 77 19.11 0.33 -11.99
C GLY A 77 17.90 -0.55 -12.35
N THR A 78 18.12 -1.78 -12.81
CA THR A 78 17.04 -2.74 -13.09
C THR A 78 16.54 -3.34 -11.79
N MET A 79 15.23 -3.33 -11.58
CA MET A 79 14.63 -3.96 -10.40
C MET A 79 14.80 -5.48 -10.43
N MET A 80 15.08 -6.07 -9.29
CA MET A 80 15.20 -7.52 -9.11
C MET A 80 13.94 -8.26 -9.60
N TRP A 81 12.76 -7.66 -9.42
CA TRP A 81 11.48 -8.23 -9.87
C TRP A 81 11.41 -8.36 -11.39
N ASP A 82 11.96 -7.40 -12.12
CA ASP A 82 12.06 -7.46 -13.58
C ASP A 82 13.10 -8.48 -14.04
N ALA A 83 14.28 -8.48 -13.41
CA ALA A 83 15.36 -9.41 -13.73
C ALA A 83 14.92 -10.88 -13.54
N LEU A 84 14.16 -11.15 -12.48
CA LEU A 84 13.60 -12.46 -12.17
C LEU A 84 12.27 -12.76 -12.87
N SER A 85 11.67 -11.76 -13.55
CA SER A 85 10.36 -11.84 -14.20
C SER A 85 9.23 -12.21 -13.22
N ILE A 86 9.25 -11.62 -12.03
CA ILE A 86 8.25 -11.83 -10.98
C ILE A 86 7.09 -10.85 -11.18
N PRO A 87 5.84 -11.32 -11.39
CA PRO A 87 4.69 -10.44 -11.40
C PRO A 87 4.47 -9.82 -10.02
N SER A 88 4.20 -8.51 -9.99
CA SER A 88 4.04 -7.72 -8.78
C SER A 88 2.62 -7.20 -8.67
N TYR A 89 1.95 -7.55 -7.59
CA TYR A 89 0.59 -7.12 -7.26
C TYR A 89 0.65 -6.13 -6.09
N ASN A 90 0.46 -4.85 -6.40
CA ASN A 90 0.57 -3.77 -5.42
C ASN A 90 -0.82 -3.27 -4.99
N ILE A 91 -1.15 -3.49 -3.73
CA ILE A 91 -2.40 -3.02 -3.11
C ILE A 91 -2.15 -1.59 -2.61
N VAL A 92 -2.69 -0.60 -3.33
CA VAL A 92 -2.48 0.81 -2.98
C VAL A 92 -3.65 1.28 -2.12
N VAL A 93 -3.37 1.45 -0.82
CA VAL A 93 -4.38 1.80 0.19
C VAL A 93 -4.61 3.30 0.33
N ASP A 94 -3.66 4.13 -0.14
CA ASP A 94 -3.79 5.58 -0.22
C ASP A 94 -4.15 6.01 -1.65
N HIS A 95 -4.47 7.30 -1.84
CA HIS A 95 -4.79 7.79 -3.18
C HIS A 95 -3.56 7.68 -4.10
N PRO A 96 -3.69 7.11 -5.33
CA PRO A 96 -2.57 6.87 -6.25
C PRO A 96 -1.77 8.14 -6.60
N MET A 97 -2.37 9.32 -6.46
CA MET A 97 -1.69 10.60 -6.67
C MET A 97 -0.45 10.76 -5.78
N TYR A 98 -0.46 10.22 -4.56
CA TYR A 98 0.70 10.26 -3.66
C TYR A 98 1.90 9.47 -4.21
N TYR A 99 1.65 8.50 -5.08
CA TYR A 99 2.64 7.59 -5.67
C TYR A 99 2.87 7.84 -7.15
N HIS A 100 2.47 9.01 -7.68
CA HIS A 100 2.55 9.33 -9.09
C HIS A 100 3.95 9.09 -9.67
N HIS A 101 4.99 9.53 -8.99
CA HIS A 101 6.38 9.36 -9.41
C HIS A 101 6.88 7.90 -9.37
N PHE A 102 6.30 7.04 -8.53
CA PHE A 102 6.60 5.59 -8.53
C PHE A 102 5.86 4.90 -9.68
N LEU A 103 4.65 5.34 -9.99
CA LEU A 103 3.85 4.78 -11.09
C LEU A 103 4.50 5.01 -12.46
N GLU A 104 5.33 6.02 -12.61
CA GLU A 104 6.11 6.27 -13.84
C GLU A 104 7.21 5.21 -14.08
N LYS A 105 7.60 4.43 -13.06
CA LYS A 105 8.74 3.51 -13.10
C LYS A 105 8.42 2.16 -12.45
N VAL A 106 7.23 1.64 -12.70
CA VAL A 106 6.83 0.33 -12.18
C VAL A 106 7.53 -0.82 -12.91
N PRO A 107 7.67 -2.00 -12.26
CA PRO A 107 8.13 -3.22 -12.92
C PRO A 107 7.27 -3.58 -14.14
N ARG A 108 7.84 -4.27 -15.13
CA ARG A 108 7.13 -4.65 -16.39
C ARG A 108 5.86 -5.47 -16.16
N ASN A 109 5.89 -6.37 -15.16
CA ASN A 109 4.74 -7.21 -14.80
C ASN A 109 4.03 -6.66 -13.56
N TYR A 110 3.83 -5.35 -13.51
CA TYR A 110 3.15 -4.67 -12.42
C TYR A 110 1.64 -4.70 -12.59
N HIS A 111 0.94 -5.03 -11.51
CA HIS A 111 -0.52 -5.00 -11.40
C HIS A 111 -0.92 -4.08 -10.26
N HIS A 112 -1.66 -3.02 -10.58
CA HIS A 112 -2.19 -2.08 -9.61
C HIS A 112 -3.53 -2.58 -9.06
N ILE A 113 -3.65 -2.67 -7.75
CA ILE A 113 -4.89 -3.07 -7.07
C ILE A 113 -5.40 -1.86 -6.28
N SER A 114 -6.55 -1.35 -6.70
CA SER A 114 -7.21 -0.21 -6.05
C SER A 114 -8.19 -0.68 -4.98
N ILE A 115 -8.23 0.05 -3.86
CA ILE A 115 -9.18 -0.16 -2.76
C ILE A 115 -10.43 0.72 -2.88
N ASP A 116 -10.40 1.71 -3.77
CA ASP A 116 -11.49 2.64 -4.03
C ASP A 116 -11.72 2.78 -5.54
N ARG A 117 -12.99 2.90 -5.95
CA ARG A 117 -13.35 3.01 -7.38
C ARG A 117 -12.90 4.33 -8.01
N LYS A 118 -12.75 5.39 -7.21
CA LYS A 118 -12.21 6.66 -7.71
C LYS A 118 -10.69 6.57 -7.91
N HIS A 119 -9.98 5.78 -7.10
CA HIS A 119 -8.57 5.45 -7.32
C HIS A 119 -8.39 4.70 -8.66
N GLU A 120 -9.26 3.74 -8.94
CA GLU A 120 -9.27 3.03 -10.22
C GLU A 120 -9.52 3.99 -11.40
N ALA A 121 -10.44 4.95 -11.25
CA ALA A 121 -10.71 5.95 -12.28
C ALA A 121 -9.48 6.87 -12.51
N TYR A 122 -8.77 7.26 -11.45
CA TYR A 122 -7.51 7.99 -11.53
C TYR A 122 -6.46 7.20 -12.32
N MET A 123 -6.26 5.94 -11.99
CA MET A 123 -5.31 5.07 -12.69
C MET A 123 -5.64 4.94 -14.18
N ARG A 124 -6.88 4.70 -14.54
CA ARG A 124 -7.32 4.62 -15.94
C ARG A 124 -7.09 5.91 -16.72
N ARG A 125 -7.20 7.06 -16.05
CA ARG A 125 -7.01 8.38 -16.67
C ARG A 125 -5.54 8.73 -16.89
N PHE A 126 -4.70 8.50 -15.90
CA PHE A 126 -3.31 8.98 -15.90
C PHE A 126 -2.28 7.90 -16.24
N PHE A 127 -2.61 6.63 -16.04
CA PHE A 127 -1.75 5.48 -16.27
C PHE A 127 -2.51 4.35 -16.99
N PRO A 128 -3.05 4.62 -18.20
CA PRO A 128 -3.89 3.65 -18.93
C PRO A 128 -3.14 2.40 -19.36
N GLU A 129 -1.79 2.45 -19.44
CA GLU A 129 -0.92 1.33 -19.80
C GLU A 129 -0.67 0.36 -18.65
N ILE A 130 -0.92 0.79 -17.39
CA ILE A 130 -0.76 -0.06 -16.21
C ILE A 130 -1.94 -1.03 -16.10
N ILE A 131 -1.62 -2.30 -15.86
CA ILE A 131 -2.65 -3.31 -15.64
C ILE A 131 -3.36 -3.02 -14.32
N ASN A 132 -4.63 -2.60 -14.40
CA ASN A 132 -5.48 -2.49 -13.24
C ASN A 132 -6.03 -3.88 -12.89
N GLY A 133 -5.69 -4.35 -11.70
CA GLY A 133 -6.22 -5.57 -11.11
C GLY A 133 -7.66 -5.41 -10.65
N PRO A 134 -8.21 -6.42 -9.99
CA PRO A 134 -9.56 -6.33 -9.44
C PRO A 134 -9.66 -5.25 -8.36
N PHE A 135 -10.82 -4.63 -8.26
CA PHE A 135 -11.15 -3.77 -7.13
C PHE A 135 -11.17 -4.59 -5.84
N LEU A 136 -10.37 -4.20 -4.85
CA LEU A 136 -10.26 -4.87 -3.56
C LEU A 136 -10.67 -3.90 -2.44
N PRO A 137 -11.93 -3.91 -1.99
CA PRO A 137 -12.33 -3.08 -0.87
C PRO A 137 -11.59 -3.48 0.40
N LEU A 138 -11.20 -2.50 1.21
CA LEU A 138 -10.60 -2.77 2.51
C LEU A 138 -11.56 -3.57 3.38
N ALA A 139 -11.02 -4.58 4.04
CA ALA A 139 -11.74 -5.40 5.01
C ALA A 139 -11.14 -5.19 6.41
N GLY A 140 -11.94 -5.50 7.41
CA GLY A 140 -11.50 -5.51 8.80
C GLY A 140 -10.95 -6.87 9.21
N THR A 141 -10.18 -6.89 10.30
CA THR A 141 -9.72 -8.10 10.95
C THR A 141 -10.24 -8.18 12.38
N LYS A 142 -10.35 -9.38 12.92
CA LYS A 142 -10.73 -9.60 14.32
C LYS A 142 -9.50 -9.48 15.21
N LEU A 143 -9.28 -8.29 15.79
CA LEU A 143 -8.16 -8.05 16.70
C LEU A 143 -8.28 -8.86 18.00
N TYR A 144 -9.49 -9.07 18.48
CA TYR A 144 -9.80 -9.82 19.71
C TYR A 144 -10.96 -10.79 19.46
N PRO A 145 -10.69 -12.01 18.96
CA PRO A 145 -11.74 -12.99 18.65
C PRO A 145 -12.74 -13.21 19.79
N ASP A 146 -12.25 -13.28 21.04
CA ASP A 146 -13.08 -13.50 22.22
C ASP A 146 -14.08 -12.35 22.51
N ARG A 147 -13.76 -11.14 22.05
CA ARG A 147 -14.60 -9.95 22.22
C ARG A 147 -15.42 -9.61 20.98
N SER A 148 -15.11 -10.20 19.84
CA SER A 148 -15.80 -9.90 18.58
C SER A 148 -17.25 -10.40 18.56
N ASN A 149 -17.61 -11.34 19.44
CA ASN A 149 -18.92 -11.94 19.55
C ASN A 149 -19.80 -11.30 20.64
N VAL A 150 -19.39 -10.16 21.20
CA VAL A 150 -20.25 -9.44 22.18
C VAL A 150 -21.52 -8.96 21.46
N PRO A 151 -22.72 -9.40 21.90
CA PRO A 151 -24.00 -8.96 21.34
C PRO A 151 -24.12 -7.42 21.35
N VAL A 152 -24.83 -6.86 20.37
CA VAL A 152 -24.90 -5.39 20.17
C VAL A 152 -25.41 -4.69 21.41
N GLU A 153 -26.40 -5.28 22.09
CA GLU A 153 -27.01 -4.76 23.32
C GLU A 153 -26.06 -4.66 24.52
N PHE A 154 -24.93 -5.39 24.48
CA PHE A 154 -23.90 -5.33 25.53
C PHE A 154 -22.67 -4.52 25.14
N ARG A 155 -22.69 -3.87 23.96
CA ARG A 155 -21.61 -3.01 23.53
C ARG A 155 -21.67 -1.66 24.23
N LYS A 156 -20.51 -1.19 24.69
CA LYS A 156 -20.41 0.10 25.41
C LYS A 156 -20.74 1.32 24.53
N TYR A 157 -20.51 1.20 23.22
CA TYR A 157 -20.67 2.28 22.24
C TYR A 157 -21.43 1.77 21.03
N ASP A 158 -22.38 2.55 20.53
CA ASP A 158 -23.14 2.25 19.32
C ASP A 158 -22.26 2.40 18.06
N VAL A 159 -21.43 3.45 18.04
CA VAL A 159 -20.51 3.76 16.95
C VAL A 159 -19.16 4.19 17.54
N THR A 160 -18.10 3.69 16.96
CA THR A 160 -16.73 4.12 17.31
C THR A 160 -16.02 4.56 16.04
N MET A 161 -15.40 5.74 16.09
CA MET A 161 -14.50 6.25 15.05
C MET A 161 -13.09 6.31 15.60
N VAL A 162 -12.14 5.73 14.87
CA VAL A 162 -10.71 5.77 15.19
C VAL A 162 -9.98 6.48 14.06
N GLY A 163 -9.13 7.43 14.40
CA GLY A 163 -8.38 8.20 13.42
C GLY A 163 -7.27 9.01 14.08
N ASN A 164 -6.41 9.57 13.25
CA ASN A 164 -5.38 10.49 13.72
C ASN A 164 -6.02 11.86 14.02
N TYR A 165 -5.72 12.39 15.18
CA TYR A 165 -6.05 13.78 15.51
C TYR A 165 -4.85 14.67 15.14
N CYS A 166 -5.07 15.62 14.24
CA CYS A 166 -4.09 16.66 13.95
C CYS A 166 -4.57 18.00 14.49
N VAL A 167 -3.73 18.64 15.29
CA VAL A 167 -4.02 19.96 15.84
C VAL A 167 -4.06 20.98 14.71
N LEU A 168 -5.12 21.79 14.63
CA LEU A 168 -5.31 22.81 13.58
C LEU A 168 -4.07 23.72 13.42
N ALA A 169 -3.47 24.17 14.53
CA ALA A 169 -2.26 24.98 14.52
C ALA A 169 -1.05 24.32 13.80
N THR A 170 -1.05 23.01 13.64
CA THR A 170 -0.01 22.32 12.86
C THR A 170 -0.22 22.56 11.38
N PHE A 171 -1.44 22.52 10.88
CA PHE A 171 -1.76 22.86 9.48
C PHE A 171 -1.54 24.34 9.19
N GLU A 172 -1.94 25.22 10.10
CA GLU A 172 -1.71 26.67 9.97
C GLU A 172 -0.23 26.99 9.72
N LYS A 173 0.69 26.33 10.43
CA LYS A 173 2.13 26.49 10.21
C LYS A 173 2.58 26.07 8.80
N TYR A 174 1.92 25.10 8.19
CA TYR A 174 2.23 24.70 6.81
C TYR A 174 1.64 25.65 5.79
N ILE A 175 0.44 26.17 6.02
CA ILE A 175 -0.24 27.13 5.15
C ILE A 175 0.49 28.47 5.14
N THR A 176 0.95 28.95 6.29
CA THR A 176 1.58 30.27 6.47
C THR A 176 3.10 30.26 6.35
N ARG A 177 3.72 29.15 5.93
CA ARG A 177 5.19 28.96 6.00
C ARG A 177 5.99 29.66 4.92
N ILE A 178 5.39 30.07 3.80
CA ILE A 178 6.08 30.60 2.62
C ILE A 178 5.91 32.13 2.57
N ASP A 179 4.75 32.60 2.11
CA ASP A 179 4.41 34.00 1.96
C ASP A 179 2.89 34.21 1.96
N ASP A 180 2.48 35.48 1.86
CA ASP A 180 1.07 35.86 1.89
C ASP A 180 0.32 35.40 0.63
N GLU A 181 0.95 35.36 -0.52
CA GLU A 181 0.33 34.89 -1.77
C GLU A 181 0.03 33.40 -1.72
N TYR A 182 0.99 32.59 -1.25
CA TYR A 182 0.80 31.17 -1.00
C TYR A 182 -0.29 30.90 0.04
N THR A 183 -0.32 31.69 1.09
CA THR A 183 -1.35 31.61 2.14
C THR A 183 -2.74 31.91 1.57
N ALA A 184 -2.89 33.00 0.82
CA ALA A 184 -4.15 33.37 0.17
C ALA A 184 -4.61 32.31 -0.85
N PHE A 185 -3.71 31.72 -1.62
CA PHE A 185 -4.02 30.65 -2.54
C PHE A 185 -4.59 29.42 -1.80
N TYR A 186 -3.96 29.01 -0.68
CA TYR A 186 -4.42 27.87 0.10
C TYR A 186 -5.82 28.08 0.70
N TYR A 187 -6.07 29.26 1.31
CA TYR A 187 -7.39 29.56 1.84
C TYR A 187 -8.44 29.70 0.74
N GLY A 188 -8.08 30.26 -0.43
CA GLY A 188 -8.96 30.29 -1.59
C GLY A 188 -9.40 28.88 -2.04
N MET A 189 -8.49 27.91 -2.07
CA MET A 189 -8.87 26.52 -2.36
C MET A 189 -9.81 25.92 -1.30
N ILE A 190 -9.57 26.21 -0.02
CA ILE A 190 -10.44 25.74 1.07
C ILE A 190 -11.84 26.33 0.92
N ASP A 191 -11.93 27.63 0.66
CA ASP A 191 -13.21 28.35 0.47
C ASP A 191 -13.97 27.79 -0.75
N ASP A 192 -13.28 27.54 -1.85
CA ASP A 192 -13.88 26.94 -3.05
C ASP A 192 -14.44 25.53 -2.77
N LEU A 193 -13.72 24.72 -2.02
CA LEU A 193 -14.17 23.38 -1.61
C LEU A 193 -15.36 23.43 -0.66
N LEU A 194 -15.40 24.42 0.24
CA LEU A 194 -16.53 24.63 1.14
C LEU A 194 -17.77 25.15 0.42
N ALA A 195 -17.58 26.01 -0.59
CA ALA A 195 -18.67 26.58 -1.39
C ALA A 195 -19.27 25.55 -2.39
N ASN A 196 -18.46 24.59 -2.83
CA ASN A 196 -18.83 23.57 -3.81
C ASN A 196 -18.60 22.15 -3.26
N PRO A 197 -19.28 21.75 -2.17
CA PRO A 197 -19.23 20.39 -1.68
C PRO A 197 -19.93 19.50 -2.72
N TRP A 198 -19.22 18.56 -3.30
CA TRP A 198 -19.58 17.48 -4.26
C TRP A 198 -21.07 17.33 -4.61
#